data_196b74d9df1b2869626c9f1709b33717
#
_entry.id   196b74d9df1b2869626c9f1709b33717
#
_cell.length_a   1.000
_cell.length_b   1.000
_cell.length_c   1.000
_cell.angle_alpha   90.00
_cell.angle_beta   90.00
_cell.angle_gamma   90.00
#
_symmetry.space_group_name_H-M   'P 1'
#
loop_
_entity.id
_entity.type
_entity.pdbx_description
1 polymer ?
#
loop_
_entity_poly.entity_id
_entity_poly.type
_entity_poly.pdbx_seq_one_letter_code
_entity_poly.pdbx_strand_id
1 'polypeptide(L)'
;SSCKEEEEEVTQSNPTARVQVIHNCADLAASSVDVYLNNNLLIDNFNFRTASSFIDAPAGEDFSVSIAPSSSMSSAEALVSYTYNLVEGETYILVAEGIISTTGYSPATAFSIEVYPMGREAASNEGNTDLLIHHGSTDAPTVDVVETGVGAGTIVDDASYGDFTSYLELSTADYTLEIRDASGQVTYATYSAPLLTLGLTGASAVVVASGFLDPSSNSNGEFFGLFVALPAGGDLVALPVAK
;
A
#
# COMPACT_ATOMS: atom_id res chain seq x y z
N SER A 1 -53.90 -2.37 -33.40
CA SER A 1 -52.95 -3.02 -32.48
C SER A 1 -51.57 -2.39 -32.70
N SER A 2 -51.17 -1.48 -31.82
CA SER A 2 -49.89 -0.79 -31.88
C SER A 2 -48.98 -1.48 -30.91
N CYS A 3 -47.97 -2.21 -31.39
CA CYS A 3 -46.84 -2.65 -30.56
C CYS A 3 -46.00 -1.43 -30.21
N LYS A 4 -45.95 -1.07 -28.95
CA LYS A 4 -44.89 -0.24 -28.41
C LYS A 4 -43.67 -1.15 -28.21
N GLU A 5 -42.60 -0.92 -28.95
CA GLU A 5 -41.27 -1.37 -28.62
C GLU A 5 -40.84 -0.60 -27.38
N GLU A 6 -40.68 -1.30 -26.26
CA GLU A 6 -39.96 -0.79 -25.10
C GLU A 6 -38.47 -0.80 -25.50
N GLU A 7 -37.91 0.37 -25.77
CA GLU A 7 -36.45 0.55 -25.79
C GLU A 7 -35.94 0.27 -24.40
N GLU A 8 -35.28 -0.88 -24.17
CA GLU A 8 -34.44 -1.10 -23.02
C GLU A 8 -33.31 -0.06 -23.06
N GLU A 9 -33.35 0.94 -22.17
CA GLU A 9 -32.23 1.78 -21.87
C GLU A 9 -31.08 0.89 -21.39
N VAL A 10 -30.15 0.57 -22.26
CA VAL A 10 -28.87 -0.02 -21.89
C VAL A 10 -28.12 1.05 -21.11
N THR A 11 -28.22 1.02 -19.79
CA THR A 11 -27.36 1.82 -18.92
C THR A 11 -25.93 1.35 -19.13
N GLN A 12 -25.18 2.07 -19.95
CA GLN A 12 -23.75 1.86 -20.14
C GLN A 12 -23.05 2.24 -18.82
N SER A 13 -22.68 1.25 -18.01
CA SER A 13 -21.82 1.49 -16.85
C SER A 13 -20.43 1.86 -17.40
N ASN A 14 -19.86 2.94 -16.89
CA ASN A 14 -18.48 3.30 -17.22
C ASN A 14 -17.53 2.18 -16.75
N PRO A 15 -16.52 1.82 -17.56
CA PRO A 15 -15.56 0.79 -17.20
C PRO A 15 -14.78 1.20 -15.94
N THR A 16 -14.60 0.26 -15.00
CA THR A 16 -13.88 0.48 -13.75
C THR A 16 -12.85 -0.61 -13.47
N ALA A 17 -11.84 -0.25 -12.70
CA ALA A 17 -10.90 -1.14 -12.03
C ALA A 17 -11.07 -1.01 -10.52
N ARG A 18 -10.67 -2.04 -9.77
CA ARG A 18 -10.68 -2.01 -8.30
C ARG A 18 -9.33 -1.53 -7.80
N VAL A 19 -9.30 -0.60 -6.85
CA VAL A 19 -8.07 0.01 -6.35
C VAL A 19 -8.10 0.11 -4.83
N GLN A 20 -7.02 -0.29 -4.17
CA GLN A 20 -6.72 0.11 -2.79
C GLN A 20 -5.54 1.08 -2.80
N VAL A 21 -5.66 2.19 -2.09
CA VAL A 21 -4.60 3.18 -1.91
C VAL A 21 -4.06 3.09 -0.49
N ILE A 22 -2.73 3.04 -0.36
CA ILE A 22 -2.02 3.00 0.92
C ILE A 22 -1.15 4.25 1.03
N HIS A 23 -1.32 5.01 2.11
CA HIS A 23 -0.49 6.18 2.39
C HIS A 23 0.72 5.79 3.24
N ASN A 24 1.87 5.62 2.59
CA ASN A 24 3.15 5.25 3.19
C ASN A 24 4.24 6.34 3.05
N CYS A 25 3.87 7.57 2.71
CA CYS A 25 4.81 8.68 2.64
C CYS A 25 5.10 9.21 4.05
N ALA A 26 6.30 8.95 4.56
CA ALA A 26 6.72 9.31 5.91
C ALA A 26 7.20 10.77 6.04
N ASP A 27 7.14 11.56 4.97
CA ASP A 27 7.43 12.98 4.99
C ASP A 27 6.40 13.73 5.86
N LEU A 28 6.86 14.51 6.82
CA LEU A 28 5.99 15.27 7.74
C LEU A 28 5.11 16.28 6.98
N ALA A 29 5.57 16.82 5.85
CA ALA A 29 4.76 17.72 5.01
C ALA A 29 3.57 16.99 4.34
N ALA A 30 3.60 15.67 4.28
CA ALA A 30 2.55 14.82 3.75
C ALA A 30 1.87 13.96 4.83
N SER A 31 2.01 14.31 6.10
CA SER A 31 1.44 13.54 7.22
C SER A 31 -0.08 13.36 7.12
N SER A 32 -0.76 14.32 6.49
CA SER A 32 -2.18 14.24 6.12
C SER A 32 -2.35 14.97 4.79
N VAL A 33 -2.99 14.34 3.83
CA VAL A 33 -3.17 14.87 2.48
C VAL A 33 -4.60 14.68 2.00
N ASP A 34 -4.99 15.50 1.03
CA ASP A 34 -6.20 15.30 0.24
C ASP A 34 -5.82 14.62 -1.08
N VAL A 35 -6.63 13.65 -1.48
CA VAL A 35 -6.46 12.94 -2.74
C VAL A 35 -7.59 13.32 -3.68
N TYR A 36 -7.24 13.85 -4.85
CA TYR A 36 -8.20 14.17 -5.90
C TYR A 36 -8.06 13.17 -7.05
N LEU A 37 -9.21 12.73 -7.54
CA LEU A 37 -9.33 11.98 -8.78
C LEU A 37 -9.92 12.91 -9.84
N ASN A 38 -9.15 13.13 -10.90
CA ASN A 38 -9.39 14.26 -11.80
C ASN A 38 -9.47 15.56 -10.98
N ASN A 39 -10.57 16.27 -10.99
CA ASN A 39 -10.74 17.49 -10.20
C ASN A 39 -11.67 17.29 -8.99
N ASN A 40 -12.04 16.07 -8.68
CA ASN A 40 -12.95 15.75 -7.59
C ASN A 40 -12.20 15.21 -6.38
N LEU A 41 -12.54 15.71 -5.20
CA LEU A 41 -12.01 15.21 -3.94
C LEU A 41 -12.46 13.75 -3.77
N LEU A 42 -11.49 12.83 -3.68
CA LEU A 42 -11.71 11.40 -3.50
C LEU A 42 -11.56 10.99 -2.04
N ILE A 43 -10.48 11.43 -1.40
CA ILE A 43 -10.19 11.15 0.01
C ILE A 43 -9.79 12.46 0.68
N ASP A 44 -10.51 12.83 1.73
CA ASP A 44 -10.25 13.99 2.57
C ASP A 44 -9.43 13.56 3.80
N ASN A 45 -8.40 14.33 4.13
CA ASN A 45 -7.55 14.08 5.30
C ASN A 45 -6.99 12.63 5.36
N PHE A 46 -6.39 12.17 4.27
CA PHE A 46 -5.76 10.85 4.20
C PHE A 46 -4.45 10.86 4.97
N ASN A 47 -4.42 10.21 6.12
CA ASN A 47 -3.30 10.25 7.04
C ASN A 47 -2.21 9.22 6.69
N PHE A 48 -0.96 9.54 7.01
CA PHE A 48 0.14 8.57 6.97
C PHE A 48 -0.22 7.30 7.75
N ARG A 49 0.16 6.13 7.20
CA ARG A 49 -0.17 4.80 7.73
C ARG A 49 -1.66 4.51 7.79
N THR A 50 -2.38 4.94 6.77
CA THR A 50 -3.76 4.51 6.51
C THR A 50 -3.92 3.95 5.10
N ALA A 51 -4.96 3.17 4.89
CA ALA A 51 -5.35 2.66 3.59
C ALA A 51 -6.81 2.96 3.30
N SER A 52 -7.16 3.12 2.03
CA SER A 52 -8.57 3.07 1.61
C SER A 52 -9.09 1.63 1.70
N SER A 53 -10.41 1.46 1.75
CA SER A 53 -11.00 0.21 1.27
C SER A 53 -10.73 0.08 -0.24
N PHE A 54 -11.05 -1.08 -0.83
CA PHE A 54 -11.07 -1.16 -2.28
C PHE A 54 -12.22 -0.32 -2.84
N ILE A 55 -11.90 0.54 -3.80
CA ILE A 55 -12.81 1.48 -4.47
C ILE A 55 -12.76 1.28 -5.97
N ASP A 56 -13.83 1.71 -6.66
CA ASP A 56 -13.86 1.74 -8.12
C ASP A 56 -13.13 3.00 -8.61
N ALA A 57 -12.20 2.79 -9.53
CA ALA A 57 -11.51 3.85 -10.26
C ALA A 57 -11.83 3.76 -11.75
N PRO A 58 -11.77 4.86 -12.52
CA PRO A 58 -11.94 4.82 -13.97
C PRO A 58 -10.95 3.86 -14.62
N ALA A 59 -11.40 3.15 -15.68
CA ALA A 59 -10.57 2.25 -16.46
C ALA A 59 -10.78 2.47 -17.94
N GLY A 60 -9.79 2.09 -18.77
CA GLY A 60 -9.83 2.24 -20.22
C GLY A 60 -9.66 3.66 -20.74
N GLU A 61 -9.47 4.62 -19.86
CA GLU A 61 -9.20 6.03 -20.19
C GLU A 61 -8.20 6.63 -19.20
N ASP A 62 -7.53 7.72 -19.59
CA ASP A 62 -6.61 8.42 -18.73
C ASP A 62 -7.37 9.22 -17.66
N PHE A 63 -6.88 9.14 -16.43
CA PHE A 63 -7.35 9.98 -15.32
C PHE A 63 -6.17 10.49 -14.48
N SER A 64 -6.35 11.62 -13.81
CA SER A 64 -5.33 12.17 -12.92
C SER A 64 -5.60 11.84 -11.46
N VAL A 65 -4.53 11.57 -10.72
CA VAL A 65 -4.50 11.50 -9.26
C VAL A 65 -3.62 12.62 -8.77
N SER A 66 -4.18 13.51 -7.96
CA SER A 66 -3.46 14.66 -7.40
C SER A 66 -3.43 14.57 -5.89
N ILE A 67 -2.27 14.84 -5.31
CA ILE A 67 -2.04 14.86 -3.87
C ILE A 67 -1.86 16.31 -3.45
N ALA A 68 -2.69 16.78 -2.55
CA ALA A 68 -2.71 18.16 -2.07
C ALA A 68 -2.62 18.22 -0.55
N PRO A 69 -2.25 19.38 0.05
CA PRO A 69 -2.34 19.55 1.50
C PRO A 69 -3.76 19.28 2.02
N SER A 70 -3.89 18.75 3.23
CA SER A 70 -5.19 18.49 3.87
C SER A 70 -6.06 19.76 4.13
N SER A 71 -5.51 20.94 3.89
CA SER A 71 -6.24 22.20 3.90
C SER A 71 -6.67 22.66 2.52
N SER A 72 -6.47 21.86 1.48
CA SER A 72 -6.74 22.23 0.10
C SER A 72 -8.23 22.44 -0.15
N MET A 73 -8.55 23.37 -1.04
CA MET A 73 -9.92 23.64 -1.48
C MET A 73 -10.18 23.12 -2.89
N SER A 74 -9.13 22.71 -3.59
CA SER A 74 -9.23 22.17 -4.94
C SER A 74 -7.95 21.43 -5.36
N SER A 75 -8.04 20.62 -6.42
CA SER A 75 -6.89 19.95 -7.05
C SER A 75 -5.84 20.93 -7.62
N ALA A 76 -6.18 22.22 -7.81
CA ALA A 76 -5.22 23.23 -8.25
C ALA A 76 -4.11 23.51 -7.22
N GLU A 77 -4.33 23.12 -5.95
CA GLU A 77 -3.35 23.25 -4.86
C GLU A 77 -2.46 22.01 -4.73
N ALA A 78 -2.52 21.10 -5.70
CA ALA A 78 -1.76 19.84 -5.65
C ALA A 78 -0.26 20.05 -5.55
N LEU A 79 0.39 19.32 -4.65
CA LEU A 79 1.84 19.23 -4.51
C LEU A 79 2.44 18.40 -5.66
N VAL A 80 1.75 17.33 -6.04
CA VAL A 80 2.10 16.44 -7.15
C VAL A 80 0.84 15.91 -7.82
N SER A 81 0.96 15.58 -9.12
CA SER A 81 -0.12 14.97 -9.90
C SER A 81 0.46 13.95 -10.86
N TYR A 82 -0.26 12.84 -11.01
CA TYR A 82 0.10 11.74 -11.91
C TYR A 82 -1.07 11.37 -12.79
N THR A 83 -0.79 10.84 -13.97
CA THR A 83 -1.80 10.32 -14.90
C THR A 83 -1.70 8.80 -14.95
N TYR A 84 -2.83 8.13 -14.83
CA TYR A 84 -2.96 6.68 -14.89
C TYR A 84 -3.97 6.26 -15.93
N ASN A 85 -3.78 5.05 -16.47
CA ASN A 85 -4.75 4.34 -17.30
C ASN A 85 -4.80 2.91 -16.78
N LEU A 86 -5.93 2.52 -16.19
CA LEU A 86 -6.11 1.19 -15.61
C LEU A 86 -6.91 0.31 -16.57
N VAL A 87 -6.70 -0.98 -16.46
CA VAL A 87 -7.41 -1.98 -17.27
C VAL A 87 -8.73 -2.32 -16.57
N GLU A 88 -9.82 -2.31 -17.35
CA GLU A 88 -11.15 -2.68 -16.85
C GLU A 88 -11.17 -4.09 -16.24
N GLY A 89 -11.79 -4.20 -15.07
CA GLY A 89 -11.95 -5.44 -14.32
C GLY A 89 -10.70 -5.91 -13.55
N GLU A 90 -9.56 -5.24 -13.72
CA GLU A 90 -8.35 -5.53 -12.95
C GLU A 90 -8.41 -4.92 -11.55
N THR A 91 -7.57 -5.45 -10.66
CA THR A 91 -7.43 -4.97 -9.27
C THR A 91 -5.99 -4.51 -9.04
N TYR A 92 -5.84 -3.35 -8.39
CA TYR A 92 -4.55 -2.71 -8.17
C TYR A 92 -4.35 -2.35 -6.70
N ILE A 93 -3.08 -2.42 -6.26
CA ILE A 93 -2.61 -1.82 -5.01
C ILE A 93 -1.73 -0.62 -5.38
N LEU A 94 -2.04 0.54 -4.84
CA LEU A 94 -1.27 1.77 -5.02
C LEU A 94 -0.66 2.17 -3.67
N VAL A 95 0.66 2.38 -3.64
CA VAL A 95 1.36 2.83 -2.42
C VAL A 95 1.98 4.20 -2.69
N ALA A 96 1.49 5.23 -1.98
CA ALA A 96 2.08 6.55 -1.98
C ALA A 96 3.26 6.58 -1.00
N GLU A 97 4.45 6.92 -1.48
CA GLU A 97 5.68 6.88 -0.70
C GLU A 97 6.72 7.89 -1.16
N GLY A 98 7.88 7.90 -0.53
CA GLY A 98 8.96 8.85 -0.84
C GLY A 98 8.84 10.17 -0.09
N ILE A 99 9.52 11.20 -0.60
CA ILE A 99 9.69 12.50 0.05
C ILE A 99 9.22 13.61 -0.90
N ILE A 100 8.34 14.47 -0.42
CA ILE A 100 7.86 15.68 -1.11
C ILE A 100 8.75 16.89 -0.77
N SER A 101 9.23 16.95 0.47
CA SER A 101 10.06 18.05 0.98
C SER A 101 11.39 18.14 0.26
N THR A 102 11.88 19.36 0.06
CA THR A 102 13.16 19.60 -0.62
C THR A 102 14.36 19.55 0.30
N THR A 103 14.16 19.51 1.62
CA THR A 103 15.21 19.49 2.65
C THR A 103 14.78 18.67 3.85
N GLY A 104 15.75 18.27 4.68
CA GLY A 104 15.51 17.61 5.97
C GLY A 104 15.42 16.08 5.91
N TYR A 105 15.70 15.48 4.75
CA TYR A 105 15.65 14.03 4.55
C TYR A 105 16.92 13.51 3.87
N SER A 106 17.37 12.32 4.28
CA SER A 106 18.53 11.64 3.71
C SER A 106 18.35 10.11 3.80
N PRO A 107 18.18 9.41 2.64
CA PRO A 107 18.07 9.97 1.30
C PRO A 107 16.75 10.70 1.07
N ALA A 108 16.76 11.75 0.24
CA ALA A 108 15.57 12.47 -0.20
C ALA A 108 15.02 11.83 -1.48
N THR A 109 14.60 10.57 -1.38
CA THR A 109 14.00 9.84 -2.51
C THR A 109 12.68 10.49 -2.89
N ALA A 110 12.53 10.87 -4.16
CA ALA A 110 11.35 11.60 -4.62
C ALA A 110 10.05 10.83 -4.37
N PHE A 111 9.00 11.57 -4.03
CA PHE A 111 7.66 11.00 -3.89
C PHE A 111 7.22 10.31 -5.18
N SER A 112 6.59 9.16 -5.02
CA SER A 112 5.96 8.38 -6.09
C SER A 112 4.71 7.68 -5.58
N ILE A 113 3.91 7.19 -6.51
CA ILE A 113 2.84 6.23 -6.23
C ILE A 113 3.21 4.95 -6.98
N GLU A 114 3.65 3.96 -6.22
CA GLU A 114 3.98 2.65 -6.76
C GLU A 114 2.70 1.85 -7.02
N VAL A 115 2.62 1.23 -8.20
CA VAL A 115 1.42 0.52 -8.66
C VAL A 115 1.71 -0.96 -8.80
N TYR A 116 1.01 -1.80 -8.06
CA TYR A 116 1.03 -3.24 -8.22
C TYR A 116 -0.22 -3.70 -8.96
N PRO A 117 -0.11 -4.27 -10.16
CA PRO A 117 -1.22 -4.89 -10.88
C PRO A 117 -1.55 -6.26 -10.28
N MET A 118 -2.74 -6.79 -10.56
CA MET A 118 -3.21 -8.09 -10.03
C MET A 118 -3.33 -8.12 -8.50
N GLY A 119 -3.75 -7.01 -7.89
CA GLY A 119 -4.13 -6.94 -6.49
C GLY A 119 -5.22 -7.95 -6.14
N ARG A 120 -5.29 -8.34 -4.87
CA ARG A 120 -6.30 -9.30 -4.37
C ARG A 120 -7.12 -8.67 -3.25
N GLU A 121 -8.43 -8.79 -3.32
CA GLU A 121 -9.35 -8.37 -2.24
C GLU A 121 -9.55 -9.48 -1.21
N ALA A 122 -9.29 -10.73 -1.59
CA ALA A 122 -9.40 -11.93 -0.73
C ALA A 122 -8.26 -12.90 -1.06
N ALA A 123 -8.01 -13.85 -0.18
CA ALA A 123 -7.05 -14.90 -0.44
C ALA A 123 -7.52 -15.82 -1.57
N SER A 124 -6.57 -16.37 -2.31
CA SER A 124 -6.82 -17.34 -3.39
C SER A 124 -7.40 -18.66 -2.87
N ASN A 125 -7.20 -18.96 -1.59
CA ASN A 125 -7.68 -20.15 -0.88
C ASN A 125 -8.27 -19.73 0.47
N GLU A 126 -9.45 -20.23 0.82
CA GLU A 126 -10.19 -19.87 2.05
C GLU A 126 -9.43 -20.18 3.35
N GLY A 127 -8.48 -21.13 3.33
CA GLY A 127 -7.64 -21.46 4.48
C GLY A 127 -6.37 -20.64 4.60
N ASN A 128 -6.08 -19.79 3.63
CA ASN A 128 -4.86 -19.02 3.55
C ASN A 128 -5.06 -17.55 3.95
N THR A 129 -3.93 -16.90 4.21
CA THR A 129 -3.77 -15.46 4.12
C THR A 129 -2.80 -15.16 2.99
N ASP A 130 -3.21 -14.37 2.01
CA ASP A 130 -2.35 -13.96 0.91
C ASP A 130 -1.71 -12.61 1.26
N LEU A 131 -0.37 -12.57 1.36
CA LEU A 131 0.37 -11.37 1.70
C LEU A 131 1.16 -10.84 0.49
N LEU A 132 0.92 -9.59 0.13
CA LEU A 132 1.78 -8.81 -0.73
C LEU A 132 2.73 -7.99 0.17
N ILE A 133 4.04 -8.11 -0.05
CA ILE A 133 5.01 -7.35 0.75
C ILE A 133 5.61 -6.24 -0.11
N HIS A 134 5.70 -5.04 0.45
CA HIS A 134 6.24 -3.86 -0.21
C HIS A 134 7.31 -3.19 0.66
N HIS A 135 8.47 -2.92 0.08
CA HIS A 135 9.56 -2.20 0.74
C HIS A 135 9.42 -0.70 0.50
N GLY A 136 8.77 0.01 1.42
CA GLY A 136 8.48 1.45 1.30
C GLY A 136 9.24 2.36 2.28
N SER A 137 10.35 1.91 2.87
CA SER A 137 11.20 2.73 3.74
C SER A 137 12.39 3.28 2.95
N THR A 138 12.49 4.60 2.82
CA THR A 138 13.47 5.27 1.96
C THR A 138 14.92 5.14 2.41
N ASP A 139 15.16 4.97 3.71
CA ASP A 139 16.50 4.86 4.30
C ASP A 139 16.87 3.43 4.74
N ALA A 140 15.97 2.46 4.53
CA ALA A 140 16.27 1.07 4.80
C ALA A 140 17.03 0.44 3.61
N PRO A 141 18.04 -0.42 3.88
CA PRO A 141 18.78 -1.10 2.81
C PRO A 141 17.95 -2.20 2.17
N THR A 142 18.52 -2.84 1.14
CA THR A 142 18.03 -4.12 0.60
C THR A 142 18.01 -5.16 1.71
N VAL A 143 16.90 -5.87 1.86
CA VAL A 143 16.67 -6.81 2.96
C VAL A 143 16.08 -8.13 2.48
N ASP A 144 16.35 -9.19 3.25
CA ASP A 144 15.63 -10.45 3.20
C ASP A 144 14.59 -10.48 4.32
N VAL A 145 13.50 -11.18 4.10
CA VAL A 145 12.55 -11.56 5.15
C VAL A 145 12.59 -13.06 5.33
N VAL A 146 12.93 -13.48 6.53
CA VAL A 146 13.07 -14.91 6.89
C VAL A 146 12.02 -15.26 7.93
N GLU A 147 11.20 -16.25 7.61
CA GLU A 147 10.25 -16.81 8.56
C GLU A 147 10.93 -17.89 9.40
N THR A 148 10.91 -17.70 10.73
CA THR A 148 11.60 -18.58 11.69
C THR A 148 10.68 -19.30 12.67
N GLY A 149 9.42 -18.90 12.76
CA GLY A 149 8.45 -19.45 13.73
C GLY A 149 8.00 -20.88 13.37
N VAL A 150 7.63 -21.10 12.10
CA VAL A 150 7.23 -22.42 11.58
C VAL A 150 8.29 -23.03 10.66
N GLY A 151 9.38 -22.32 10.39
CA GLY A 151 10.51 -22.80 9.62
C GLY A 151 10.33 -22.71 8.11
N ALA A 152 9.56 -21.76 7.60
CA ALA A 152 9.39 -21.54 6.16
C ALA A 152 10.66 -21.03 5.47
N GLY A 153 11.60 -20.43 6.23
CA GLY A 153 12.86 -19.93 5.71
C GLY A 153 12.70 -18.56 5.03
N THR A 154 13.57 -18.28 4.04
CA THR A 154 13.53 -17.01 3.31
C THR A 154 12.25 -16.93 2.46
N ILE A 155 11.38 -15.98 2.79
CA ILE A 155 10.10 -15.75 2.10
C ILE A 155 10.15 -14.52 1.20
N VAL A 156 11.11 -13.62 1.44
CA VAL A 156 11.46 -12.48 0.57
C VAL A 156 12.97 -12.43 0.46
N ASP A 157 13.49 -12.31 -0.75
CA ASP A 157 14.91 -12.31 -1.06
C ASP A 157 15.25 -11.00 -1.78
N ASP A 158 16.24 -10.27 -1.26
CA ASP A 158 16.78 -9.03 -1.84
C ASP A 158 15.74 -7.93 -2.16
N ALA A 159 14.76 -7.69 -1.28
CA ALA A 159 13.80 -6.60 -1.47
C ALA A 159 14.47 -5.23 -1.24
N SER A 160 14.41 -4.38 -2.25
CA SER A 160 14.89 -2.99 -2.22
C SER A 160 13.73 -2.00 -2.18
N TYR A 161 14.01 -0.75 -1.81
CA TYR A 161 13.00 0.31 -1.81
C TYR A 161 12.24 0.39 -3.14
N GLY A 162 10.93 0.45 -3.06
CA GLY A 162 10.01 0.45 -4.20
C GLY A 162 9.57 -0.95 -4.66
N ASP A 163 10.23 -2.02 -4.20
CA ASP A 163 9.90 -3.37 -4.65
C ASP A 163 8.60 -3.89 -4.01
N PHE A 164 7.79 -4.55 -4.83
CA PHE A 164 6.75 -5.47 -4.40
C PHE A 164 7.21 -6.91 -4.59
N THR A 165 6.82 -7.79 -3.68
CA THR A 165 6.89 -9.23 -3.93
C THR A 165 5.74 -9.67 -4.84
N SER A 166 5.73 -10.95 -5.26
CA SER A 166 4.47 -11.60 -5.61
C SER A 166 3.69 -11.96 -4.33
N TYR A 167 2.39 -12.27 -4.45
CA TYR A 167 1.64 -12.72 -3.30
C TYR A 167 2.21 -14.02 -2.71
N LEU A 168 2.44 -14.00 -1.39
CA LEU A 168 2.78 -15.15 -0.59
C LEU A 168 1.48 -15.78 -0.10
N GLU A 169 1.16 -16.96 -0.58
CA GLU A 169 -0.06 -17.70 -0.22
C GLU A 169 0.23 -18.59 0.98
N LEU A 170 0.07 -18.04 2.20
CA LEU A 170 0.43 -18.71 3.44
C LEU A 170 -0.78 -19.36 4.08
N SER A 171 -0.65 -20.59 4.59
CA SER A 171 -1.65 -21.14 5.51
C SER A 171 -1.79 -20.18 6.68
N THR A 172 -3.04 -19.81 7.05
CA THR A 172 -3.24 -18.82 8.11
C THR A 172 -2.73 -19.36 9.44
N ALA A 173 -1.71 -18.70 9.97
CA ALA A 173 -1.05 -19.03 11.24
C ALA A 173 -0.40 -17.75 11.80
N ASP A 174 0.14 -17.85 13.00
CA ASP A 174 1.00 -16.80 13.55
C ASP A 174 2.44 -17.11 13.19
N TYR A 175 3.11 -16.14 12.57
CA TYR A 175 4.46 -16.26 12.03
C TYR A 175 5.44 -15.37 12.80
N THR A 176 6.73 -15.72 12.72
CA THR A 176 7.83 -14.88 13.19
C THR A 176 8.70 -14.50 12.01
N LEU A 177 8.84 -13.20 11.78
CA LEU A 177 9.54 -12.63 10.63
C LEU A 177 10.82 -11.93 11.08
N GLU A 178 11.96 -12.37 10.60
CA GLU A 178 13.24 -11.69 10.77
C GLU A 178 13.56 -10.87 9.53
N ILE A 179 13.85 -9.59 9.72
CA ILE A 179 14.39 -8.72 8.69
C ILE A 179 15.91 -8.84 8.76
N ARG A 180 16.52 -9.34 7.70
CA ARG A 180 17.95 -9.57 7.61
C ARG A 180 18.58 -8.73 6.51
N ASP A 181 19.90 -8.58 6.58
CA ASP A 181 20.66 -8.03 5.47
C ASP A 181 20.57 -8.94 4.22
N ALA A 182 20.87 -8.40 3.04
CA ALA A 182 20.82 -9.13 1.77
C ALA A 182 21.73 -10.37 1.70
N SER A 183 22.67 -10.54 2.62
CA SER A 183 23.47 -11.77 2.77
C SER A 183 22.81 -12.82 3.66
N GLY A 184 21.70 -12.44 4.34
CA GLY A 184 21.01 -13.28 5.31
C GLY A 184 21.79 -13.53 6.61
N GLN A 185 22.90 -12.80 6.84
CA GLN A 185 23.81 -13.08 7.98
C GLN A 185 23.51 -12.19 9.21
N VAL A 186 22.97 -10.99 9.01
CA VAL A 186 22.70 -10.04 10.08
C VAL A 186 21.20 -9.82 10.20
N THR A 187 20.64 -10.11 11.38
CA THR A 187 19.24 -9.79 11.68
C THR A 187 19.15 -8.35 12.22
N TYR A 188 18.39 -7.50 11.52
CA TYR A 188 18.14 -6.13 11.93
C TYR A 188 17.00 -6.02 12.94
N ALA A 189 15.93 -6.78 12.75
CA ALA A 189 14.75 -6.79 13.60
C ALA A 189 13.96 -8.08 13.44
N THR A 190 13.17 -8.42 14.46
CA THR A 190 12.26 -9.56 14.45
C THR A 190 10.86 -9.08 14.80
N TYR A 191 9.87 -9.51 14.00
CA TYR A 191 8.47 -9.15 14.16
C TYR A 191 7.59 -10.39 14.34
N SER A 192 6.53 -10.24 15.12
CA SER A 192 5.43 -11.21 15.14
C SER A 192 4.43 -10.82 14.06
N ALA A 193 4.05 -11.76 13.23
CA ALA A 193 2.97 -11.61 12.24
C ALA A 193 1.80 -12.52 12.65
N PRO A 194 0.93 -12.06 13.58
CA PRO A 194 -0.10 -12.90 14.18
C PRO A 194 -1.36 -12.98 13.28
N LEU A 195 -1.23 -13.55 12.07
CA LEU A 195 -2.27 -13.55 11.06
C LEU A 195 -3.54 -14.25 11.51
N LEU A 196 -3.40 -15.35 12.26
CA LEU A 196 -4.54 -16.07 12.82
C LEU A 196 -5.22 -15.24 13.93
N THR A 197 -4.43 -14.64 14.82
CA THR A 197 -4.92 -13.77 15.90
C THR A 197 -5.61 -12.51 15.34
N LEU A 198 -5.13 -11.97 14.21
CA LEU A 198 -5.74 -10.84 13.51
C LEU A 198 -7.00 -11.23 12.71
N GLY A 199 -7.35 -12.51 12.65
CA GLY A 199 -8.55 -12.99 11.95
C GLY A 199 -8.43 -12.93 10.42
N LEU A 200 -7.23 -13.11 9.85
CA LEU A 200 -6.96 -12.94 8.43
C LEU A 200 -7.15 -14.22 7.61
N THR A 201 -7.82 -15.22 8.13
CA THR A 201 -8.16 -16.44 7.37
C THR A 201 -9.06 -16.09 6.18
N GLY A 202 -8.64 -16.48 4.98
CA GLY A 202 -9.33 -16.17 3.74
C GLY A 202 -9.12 -14.72 3.24
N ALA A 203 -8.34 -13.92 3.96
CA ALA A 203 -8.07 -12.53 3.60
C ALA A 203 -6.80 -12.39 2.76
N SER A 204 -6.78 -11.33 1.95
CA SER A 204 -5.55 -10.79 1.37
C SER A 204 -5.17 -9.50 2.11
N ALA A 205 -3.89 -9.24 2.28
CA ALA A 205 -3.41 -8.03 2.92
C ALA A 205 -2.06 -7.58 2.34
N VAL A 206 -1.71 -6.31 2.55
CA VAL A 206 -0.42 -5.76 2.13
C VAL A 206 0.40 -5.43 3.36
N VAL A 207 1.62 -5.96 3.43
CA VAL A 207 2.60 -5.61 4.46
C VAL A 207 3.55 -4.60 3.88
N VAL A 208 3.65 -3.42 4.50
CA VAL A 208 4.57 -2.37 4.08
C VAL A 208 5.66 -2.14 5.13
N ALA A 209 6.92 -2.05 4.68
CA ALA A 209 7.98 -1.44 5.46
C ALA A 209 7.78 0.08 5.43
N SER A 210 7.66 0.71 6.58
CA SER A 210 7.18 2.08 6.75
C SER A 210 8.00 2.85 7.78
N GLY A 211 8.21 4.13 7.54
CA GLY A 211 9.00 4.99 8.43
C GLY A 211 10.50 4.92 8.18
N PHE A 212 11.28 5.50 9.06
CA PHE A 212 12.73 5.67 8.92
C PHE A 212 13.52 4.81 9.89
N LEU A 213 14.62 4.20 9.42
CA LEU A 213 15.61 3.58 10.31
C LEU A 213 16.35 4.65 11.13
N ASP A 214 16.68 5.78 10.49
CA ASP A 214 17.30 6.94 11.17
C ASP A 214 16.38 8.17 11.09
N PRO A 215 15.42 8.30 12.00
CA PRO A 215 14.58 9.50 12.09
C PRO A 215 15.37 10.80 12.25
N SER A 216 16.52 10.76 12.92
CA SER A 216 17.32 11.98 13.18
C SER A 216 17.83 12.65 11.91
N SER A 217 18.12 11.86 10.87
CA SER A 217 18.49 12.33 9.53
C SER A 217 17.27 12.58 8.63
N ASN A 218 16.06 12.34 9.13
CA ASN A 218 14.81 12.39 8.39
C ASN A 218 13.73 13.19 9.16
N SER A 219 14.06 14.43 9.49
CA SER A 219 13.18 15.42 10.14
C SER A 219 12.55 14.96 11.46
N ASN A 220 13.17 13.99 12.15
CA ASN A 220 12.61 13.28 13.30
C ASN A 220 11.22 12.67 13.00
N GLY A 221 11.04 12.16 11.78
CA GLY A 221 9.83 11.46 11.37
C GLY A 221 9.64 10.12 12.07
N GLU A 222 8.60 9.42 11.69
CA GLU A 222 8.17 8.16 12.31
C GLU A 222 9.22 7.04 12.16
N PHE A 223 9.40 6.25 13.21
CA PHE A 223 10.32 5.11 13.22
C PHE A 223 9.87 4.00 12.25
N PHE A 224 10.88 3.28 11.74
CA PHE A 224 10.69 2.09 10.93
C PHE A 224 9.85 1.03 11.65
N GLY A 225 8.99 0.37 10.89
CA GLY A 225 8.23 -0.81 11.30
C GLY A 225 7.58 -1.50 10.12
N LEU A 226 7.02 -2.68 10.39
CA LEU A 226 6.17 -3.40 9.45
C LEU A 226 4.70 -3.13 9.80
N PHE A 227 3.92 -2.76 8.81
CA PHE A 227 2.51 -2.41 8.97
C PHE A 227 1.65 -3.15 7.95
N VAL A 228 0.46 -3.56 8.36
CA VAL A 228 -0.47 -4.34 7.53
C VAL A 228 -1.64 -3.46 7.11
N ALA A 229 -1.84 -3.32 5.81
CA ALA A 229 -3.06 -2.76 5.23
C ALA A 229 -4.09 -3.88 5.01
N LEU A 230 -5.25 -3.75 5.65
CA LEU A 230 -6.35 -4.68 5.50
C LEU A 230 -7.24 -4.30 4.31
N PRO A 231 -7.96 -5.25 3.68
CA PRO A 231 -8.82 -4.95 2.53
C PRO A 231 -9.93 -3.93 2.84
N ALA A 232 -10.39 -3.91 4.09
CA ALA A 232 -11.42 -2.95 4.54
C ALA A 232 -10.89 -1.52 4.69
N GLY A 233 -9.57 -1.31 4.59
CA GLY A 233 -8.94 -0.01 4.82
C GLY A 233 -8.87 0.40 6.29
N GLY A 234 -8.62 1.68 6.52
CA GLY A 234 -8.41 2.25 7.85
C GLY A 234 -6.95 2.34 8.24
N ASP A 235 -6.67 2.51 9.52
CA ASP A 235 -5.32 2.57 10.04
C ASP A 235 -4.57 1.26 9.76
N LEU A 236 -3.32 1.36 9.33
CA LEU A 236 -2.46 0.19 9.17
C LEU A 236 -2.19 -0.45 10.54
N VAL A 237 -2.22 -1.78 10.57
CA VAL A 237 -1.95 -2.54 11.80
C VAL A 237 -0.44 -2.75 11.95
N ALA A 238 0.15 -2.18 13.00
CA ALA A 238 1.56 -2.40 13.29
C ALA A 238 1.82 -3.86 13.70
N LEU A 239 2.81 -4.51 13.07
CA LEU A 239 3.30 -5.80 13.54
C LEU A 239 4.17 -5.60 14.80
N PRO A 240 3.91 -6.33 15.90
CA PRO A 240 4.69 -6.20 17.10
C PRO A 240 6.14 -6.66 16.90
N VAL A 241 7.10 -5.93 17.48
CA VAL A 241 8.47 -6.44 17.60
C VAL A 241 8.44 -7.67 18.51
N ALA A 242 9.00 -8.78 18.03
CA ALA A 242 9.10 -10.00 18.82
C ALA A 242 10.09 -9.80 19.99
N LYS A 243 9.75 -10.35 21.15
CA LYS A 243 10.58 -10.27 22.37
C LYS A 243 11.60 -11.38 22.43
#